data_fa1a7fff1d28e63a80211ad81b8d0aa5
#
_entry.id   fa1a7fff1d28e63a80211ad81b8d0aa5
#
_cell.length_a   1.000
_cell.length_b   1.000
_cell.length_c   1.000
_cell.angle_alpha   90.00
_cell.angle_beta   90.00
_cell.angle_gamma   90.00
#
_symmetry.space_group_name_H-M   'P 1'
#
loop_
_entity.id
_entity.type
_entity.pdbx_description
1 polymer ?
#
loop_
_entity_poly.entity_id
_entity_poly.type
_entity_poly.pdbx_seq_one_letter_code
_entity_poly.pdbx_strand_id
1 'polypeptide(L)'
;MAANPFGKGPNQAQSWKDVDPALPDVKIRVLGPPPTSGTRDSLAELYLEKGCNSDPAMAALKKSDEKRHKDVCTKVREDGAFVEAGENDNLLVQKVAADPGTLGVLGYSYLEQNLDRVRPVKIAGVLPTEATIADLSYPGARRLFVYLKGEHLAAKPRIRDFFTAFAGAWGQGGLLQKRGLVPFADADAAAAATQARTLAPLDPASLK
;
A
#
# COMPACT_ATOMS: atom_id res chain seq x y z
N MET A 1 -9.34 -5.70 11.05
CA MET A 1 -8.66 -4.39 11.17
C MET A 1 -9.64 -3.22 11.10
N ALA A 2 -10.72 -3.29 10.30
CA ALA A 2 -11.75 -2.25 10.28
C ALA A 2 -12.40 -2.07 11.66
N ALA A 3 -12.64 -0.81 12.08
CA ALA A 3 -13.29 -0.51 13.36
C ALA A 3 -14.76 -0.92 13.39
N ASN A 4 -15.44 -0.81 12.25
CA ASN A 4 -16.86 -1.12 12.08
C ASN A 4 -17.08 -1.94 10.80
N PRO A 5 -16.81 -3.26 10.82
CA PRO A 5 -16.92 -4.08 9.62
C PRO A 5 -18.31 -4.01 8.98
N PHE A 6 -18.38 -3.56 7.74
CA PHE A 6 -19.62 -3.45 6.96
C PHE A 6 -20.72 -2.59 7.61
N GLY A 7 -20.37 -1.66 8.49
CA GLY A 7 -21.35 -0.83 9.19
C GLY A 7 -22.24 -1.58 10.20
N LYS A 8 -21.87 -2.81 10.58
CA LYS A 8 -22.67 -3.69 11.46
C LYS A 8 -22.38 -3.51 12.96
N GLY A 9 -21.59 -2.52 13.32
CA GLY A 9 -21.20 -2.22 14.69
C GLY A 9 -19.71 -2.41 14.96
N PRO A 10 -19.25 -2.11 16.18
CA PRO A 10 -17.84 -2.23 16.55
C PRO A 10 -17.30 -3.64 16.32
N ASN A 11 -16.08 -3.75 15.84
CA ASN A 11 -15.40 -5.02 15.64
C ASN A 11 -15.11 -5.69 16.99
N GLN A 12 -15.71 -6.86 17.25
CA GLN A 12 -15.60 -7.60 18.51
C GLN A 12 -14.53 -8.71 18.45
N ALA A 13 -13.94 -9.00 17.28
CA ALA A 13 -12.97 -10.07 17.15
C ALA A 13 -11.71 -9.79 18.01
N GLN A 14 -11.35 -10.71 18.89
CA GLN A 14 -10.17 -10.64 19.75
C GLN A 14 -9.07 -11.57 19.26
N SER A 15 -9.42 -12.72 18.66
CA SER A 15 -8.49 -13.66 18.07
C SER A 15 -8.71 -13.78 16.56
N TRP A 16 -7.72 -14.33 15.85
CA TRP A 16 -7.85 -14.62 14.43
C TRP A 16 -8.96 -15.64 14.14
N LYS A 17 -9.19 -16.56 15.07
CA LYS A 17 -10.28 -17.56 15.01
C LYS A 17 -11.67 -16.90 15.02
N ASP A 18 -11.84 -15.75 15.68
CA ASP A 18 -13.09 -15.00 15.65
C ASP A 18 -13.38 -14.40 14.27
N VAL A 19 -12.36 -14.22 13.46
CA VAL A 19 -12.48 -13.72 12.07
C VAL A 19 -12.79 -14.86 11.10
N ASP A 20 -12.07 -15.98 11.26
CA ASP A 20 -12.26 -17.19 10.47
C ASP A 20 -11.93 -18.40 11.35
N PRO A 21 -12.87 -19.35 11.56
CA PRO A 21 -12.65 -20.55 12.36
C PRO A 21 -11.47 -21.44 11.92
N ALA A 22 -11.04 -21.32 10.67
CA ALA A 22 -9.86 -22.03 10.14
C ALA A 22 -8.53 -21.41 10.61
N LEU A 23 -8.55 -20.19 11.14
CA LEU A 23 -7.36 -19.51 11.63
C LEU A 23 -7.04 -19.92 13.09
N PRO A 24 -5.77 -19.77 13.53
CA PRO A 24 -5.37 -20.11 14.88
C PRO A 24 -6.05 -19.21 15.92
N ASP A 25 -6.28 -19.77 17.11
CA ASP A 25 -6.78 -19.01 18.26
C ASP A 25 -5.64 -18.21 18.91
N VAL A 26 -5.17 -17.20 18.19
CA VAL A 26 -4.12 -16.28 18.59
C VAL A 26 -4.69 -14.87 18.62
N LYS A 27 -4.36 -14.13 19.67
CA LYS A 27 -4.82 -12.75 19.84
C LYS A 27 -4.43 -11.89 18.63
N ILE A 28 -5.38 -11.11 18.13
CA ILE A 28 -5.12 -10.16 17.05
C ILE A 28 -4.21 -9.05 17.57
N ARG A 29 -3.03 -8.98 16.99
CA ARG A 29 -2.09 -7.88 17.21
C ARG A 29 -1.43 -7.51 15.88
N VAL A 30 -1.65 -6.28 15.46
CA VAL A 30 -1.09 -5.74 14.23
C VAL A 30 -0.38 -4.44 14.53
N LEU A 31 0.88 -4.36 14.15
CA LEU A 31 1.68 -3.14 14.22
C LEU A 31 1.67 -2.47 12.85
N GLY A 32 1.46 -1.19 12.82
CA GLY A 32 1.48 -0.43 11.57
C GLY A 32 1.79 1.05 11.77
N PRO A 33 1.94 1.78 10.68
CA PRO A 33 2.27 3.19 10.74
C PRO A 33 1.07 4.05 11.17
N PRO A 34 1.36 5.29 11.64
CA PRO A 34 0.35 6.27 12.02
C PRO A 34 -0.43 6.79 10.79
N PRO A 35 -1.53 7.54 11.01
CA PRO A 35 -2.36 8.09 9.92
C PRO A 35 -1.63 9.02 8.95
N THR A 36 -0.49 9.58 9.34
CA THR A 36 0.35 10.45 8.48
C THR A 36 1.15 9.70 7.42
N SER A 37 1.19 8.36 7.49
CA SER A 37 1.99 7.52 6.61
C SER A 37 1.24 7.08 5.36
N GLY A 38 1.86 7.17 4.19
CA GLY A 38 1.33 6.62 2.94
C GLY A 38 1.15 5.10 2.95
N THR A 39 1.86 4.37 3.82
CA THR A 39 1.62 2.93 4.05
C THR A 39 0.29 2.71 4.77
N ARG A 40 -0.10 3.62 5.68
CA ARG A 40 -1.42 3.58 6.31
C ARG A 40 -2.54 3.84 5.30
N ASP A 41 -2.35 4.80 4.38
CA ASP A 41 -3.29 5.04 3.29
C ASP A 41 -3.45 3.79 2.42
N SER A 42 -2.33 3.12 2.09
CA SER A 42 -2.36 1.87 1.34
C SER A 42 -3.13 0.76 2.06
N LEU A 43 -2.96 0.62 3.37
CA LEU A 43 -3.77 -0.32 4.18
C LEU A 43 -5.26 -0.01 4.07
N ALA A 44 -5.62 1.26 4.20
CA ALA A 44 -7.01 1.69 4.14
C ALA A 44 -7.63 1.45 2.75
N GLU A 45 -6.96 1.86 1.69
CA GLU A 45 -7.48 1.81 0.32
C GLU A 45 -7.44 0.40 -0.29
N LEU A 46 -6.28 -0.29 -0.17
CA LEU A 46 -6.05 -1.54 -0.88
C LEU A 46 -6.61 -2.77 -0.16
N TYR A 47 -6.79 -2.69 1.15
CA TYR A 47 -7.28 -3.82 1.94
C TYR A 47 -8.63 -3.54 2.60
N LEU A 48 -8.74 -2.49 3.40
CA LEU A 48 -9.96 -2.25 4.17
C LEU A 48 -11.10 -1.84 3.25
N GLU A 49 -10.90 -0.88 2.36
CA GLU A 49 -11.92 -0.41 1.43
C GLU A 49 -12.30 -1.49 0.42
N LYS A 50 -11.31 -2.18 -0.18
CA LYS A 50 -11.61 -3.28 -1.11
C LYS A 50 -12.38 -4.41 -0.43
N GLY A 51 -11.98 -4.80 0.79
CA GLY A 51 -12.69 -5.81 1.56
C GLY A 51 -14.10 -5.36 1.92
N CYS A 52 -14.29 -4.10 2.30
CA CYS A 52 -15.60 -3.51 2.59
C CYS A 52 -16.53 -3.52 1.37
N ASN A 53 -16.01 -3.18 0.20
CA ASN A 53 -16.74 -3.14 -1.07
C ASN A 53 -17.12 -4.54 -1.62
N SER A 54 -16.67 -5.62 -1.00
CA SER A 54 -17.20 -6.96 -1.29
C SER A 54 -18.66 -7.12 -0.85
N ASP A 55 -19.13 -6.28 0.07
CA ASP A 55 -20.55 -6.18 0.41
C ASP A 55 -21.24 -5.20 -0.56
N PRO A 56 -22.28 -5.63 -1.29
CA PRO A 56 -22.99 -4.79 -2.26
C PRO A 56 -23.58 -3.50 -1.64
N ALA A 57 -24.02 -3.54 -0.38
CA ALA A 57 -24.55 -2.37 0.30
C ALA A 57 -23.46 -1.31 0.54
N MET A 58 -22.24 -1.75 0.87
CA MET A 58 -21.09 -0.84 1.04
C MET A 58 -20.63 -0.28 -0.30
N ALA A 59 -20.61 -1.08 -1.37
CA ALA A 59 -20.33 -0.60 -2.72
C ALA A 59 -21.37 0.44 -3.21
N ALA A 60 -22.65 0.27 -2.86
CA ALA A 60 -23.70 1.24 -3.14
C ALA A 60 -23.53 2.53 -2.30
N LEU A 61 -23.17 2.36 -1.02
CA LEU A 61 -22.91 3.50 -0.12
C LEU A 61 -21.78 4.39 -0.64
N LYS A 62 -20.73 3.82 -1.24
CA LYS A 62 -19.64 4.58 -1.86
C LYS A 62 -20.13 5.57 -2.91
N LYS A 63 -21.17 5.20 -3.67
CA LYS A 63 -21.75 6.03 -4.72
C LYS A 63 -22.73 7.08 -4.18
N SER A 64 -23.44 6.76 -3.11
CA SER A 64 -24.50 7.64 -2.55
C SER A 64 -23.97 8.59 -1.47
N ASP A 65 -23.02 8.14 -0.66
CA ASP A 65 -22.42 8.93 0.43
C ASP A 65 -20.97 8.47 0.67
N GLU A 66 -20.04 9.02 -0.11
CA GLU A 66 -18.63 8.69 -0.06
C GLU A 66 -18.01 8.95 1.33
N LYS A 67 -18.44 10.03 2.00
CA LYS A 67 -17.93 10.37 3.33
C LYS A 67 -18.28 9.31 4.35
N ARG A 68 -19.54 8.92 4.40
CA ARG A 68 -20.01 7.85 5.30
C ARG A 68 -19.38 6.50 4.94
N HIS A 69 -19.21 6.22 3.65
CA HIS A 69 -18.50 5.02 3.21
C HIS A 69 -17.07 4.99 3.74
N LYS A 70 -16.30 6.08 3.63
CA LYS A 70 -14.95 6.17 4.19
C LYS A 70 -14.94 5.96 5.71
N ASP A 71 -15.84 6.60 6.43
CA ASP A 71 -15.95 6.45 7.89
C ASP A 71 -16.20 4.99 8.32
N VAL A 72 -16.95 4.23 7.53
CA VAL A 72 -17.24 2.81 7.81
C VAL A 72 -16.11 1.91 7.33
N CYS A 73 -15.65 2.08 6.09
CA CYS A 73 -14.81 1.11 5.41
C CYS A 73 -13.31 1.29 5.65
N THR A 74 -12.84 2.49 5.99
CA THR A 74 -11.39 2.76 6.11
C THR A 74 -10.90 3.03 7.53
N LYS A 75 -11.81 3.26 8.48
CA LYS A 75 -11.43 3.49 9.87
C LYS A 75 -10.84 2.23 10.49
N VAL A 76 -9.62 2.35 11.00
CA VAL A 76 -8.94 1.27 11.71
C VAL A 76 -9.37 1.26 13.18
N ARG A 77 -9.48 0.08 13.77
CA ARG A 77 -9.85 -0.09 15.19
C ARG A 77 -8.77 0.46 16.14
N GLU A 78 -9.23 1.01 17.26
CA GLU A 78 -8.38 1.70 18.26
C GLU A 78 -8.40 1.00 19.62
N ASP A 79 -8.89 -0.24 19.68
CA ASP A 79 -9.05 -1.04 20.90
C ASP A 79 -7.79 -1.84 21.29
N GLY A 80 -6.65 -1.53 20.67
CA GLY A 80 -5.36 -2.16 20.93
C GLY A 80 -5.04 -3.38 20.06
N ALA A 81 -5.97 -3.84 19.20
CA ALA A 81 -5.66 -4.88 18.22
C ALA A 81 -4.80 -4.35 17.06
N PHE A 82 -4.97 -3.08 16.71
CA PHE A 82 -4.00 -2.34 15.88
C PHE A 82 -3.24 -1.35 16.76
N VAL A 83 -1.92 -1.37 16.67
CA VAL A 83 -1.02 -0.52 17.44
C VAL A 83 -0.19 0.33 16.47
N GLU A 84 -0.25 1.64 16.62
CA GLU A 84 0.59 2.55 15.88
C GLU A 84 2.04 2.45 16.37
N ALA A 85 2.93 1.96 15.51
CA ALA A 85 4.32 1.67 15.86
C ALA A 85 5.32 2.76 15.45
N GLY A 86 4.81 3.90 14.95
CA GLY A 86 5.60 5.00 14.39
C GLY A 86 5.87 4.82 12.90
N GLU A 87 6.58 5.77 12.29
CA GLU A 87 6.90 5.78 10.86
C GLU A 87 8.21 5.04 10.51
N ASN A 88 8.94 4.56 11.51
CA ASN A 88 10.21 3.88 11.30
C ASN A 88 9.99 2.39 11.07
N ASP A 89 9.97 1.97 9.81
CA ASP A 89 9.76 0.57 9.40
C ASP A 89 10.85 -0.37 9.93
N ASN A 90 12.10 0.06 10.12
CA ASN A 90 13.15 -0.76 10.73
C ASN A 90 12.81 -1.11 12.18
N LEU A 91 12.27 -0.16 12.93
CA LEU A 91 11.82 -0.41 14.31
C LEU A 91 10.59 -1.32 14.32
N LEU A 92 9.71 -1.17 13.34
CA LEU A 92 8.54 -2.04 13.18
C LEU A 92 8.96 -3.48 12.90
N VAL A 93 9.93 -3.72 11.99
CA VAL A 93 10.51 -5.04 11.74
C VAL A 93 11.08 -5.66 13.03
N GLN A 94 11.82 -4.88 13.83
CA GLN A 94 12.36 -5.39 15.10
C GLN A 94 11.26 -5.84 16.07
N LYS A 95 10.19 -5.05 16.19
CA LYS A 95 9.05 -5.39 17.07
C LYS A 95 8.30 -6.63 16.60
N VAL A 96 8.09 -6.77 15.29
CA VAL A 96 7.43 -7.95 14.71
C VAL A 96 8.29 -9.20 14.88
N ALA A 97 9.61 -9.10 14.66
CA ALA A 97 10.53 -10.20 14.83
C ALA A 97 10.64 -10.68 16.30
N ALA A 98 10.41 -9.78 17.25
CA ALA A 98 10.44 -10.09 18.69
C ALA A 98 9.16 -10.77 19.20
N ASP A 99 8.05 -10.69 18.46
CA ASP A 99 6.76 -11.27 18.87
C ASP A 99 6.13 -12.06 17.70
N PRO A 100 6.30 -13.40 17.66
CA PRO A 100 5.80 -14.26 16.58
C PRO A 100 4.27 -14.22 16.37
N GLY A 101 3.51 -13.75 17.35
CA GLY A 101 2.05 -13.59 17.28
C GLY A 101 1.61 -12.27 16.62
N THR A 102 2.56 -11.41 16.25
CA THR A 102 2.29 -10.07 15.74
C THR A 102 2.42 -9.99 14.23
N LEU A 103 1.48 -9.34 13.56
CA LEU A 103 1.61 -8.95 12.15
C LEU A 103 2.14 -7.51 12.03
N GLY A 104 2.93 -7.25 10.99
CA GLY A 104 3.41 -5.92 10.63
C GLY A 104 2.84 -5.43 9.31
N VAL A 105 2.52 -4.14 9.23
CA VAL A 105 2.16 -3.43 8.00
C VAL A 105 3.29 -2.49 7.66
N LEU A 106 4.04 -2.81 6.59
CA LEU A 106 5.26 -2.09 6.20
C LEU A 106 5.46 -2.14 4.68
N GLY A 107 6.38 -1.32 4.18
CA GLY A 107 6.75 -1.30 2.77
C GLY A 107 7.50 -2.58 2.36
N TYR A 108 7.29 -3.01 1.10
CA TYR A 108 7.91 -4.23 0.56
C TYR A 108 9.44 -4.23 0.67
N SER A 109 10.09 -3.10 0.47
CA SER A 109 11.54 -2.99 0.58
C SER A 109 12.09 -3.40 1.95
N TYR A 110 11.34 -3.12 3.01
CA TYR A 110 11.73 -3.52 4.38
C TYR A 110 11.48 -5.01 4.63
N LEU A 111 10.43 -5.58 4.04
CA LEU A 111 10.22 -7.02 4.06
C LEU A 111 11.38 -7.75 3.36
N GLU A 112 11.71 -7.33 2.13
CA GLU A 112 12.75 -7.94 1.30
C GLU A 112 14.13 -7.95 1.99
N GLN A 113 14.48 -6.83 2.63
CA GLN A 113 15.75 -6.69 3.36
C GLN A 113 15.80 -7.45 4.69
N ASN A 114 14.71 -8.04 5.15
CA ASN A 114 14.61 -8.70 6.46
C ASN A 114 13.91 -10.07 6.39
N LEU A 115 14.01 -10.78 5.27
CA LEU A 115 13.41 -12.12 5.09
C LEU A 115 14.01 -13.19 6.01
N ASP A 116 15.17 -12.93 6.59
CA ASP A 116 15.81 -13.74 7.65
C ASP A 116 15.10 -13.61 9.01
N ARG A 117 14.34 -12.53 9.24
CA ARG A 117 13.73 -12.18 10.52
C ARG A 117 12.20 -12.17 10.50
N VAL A 118 11.59 -11.81 9.36
CA VAL A 118 10.14 -11.73 9.19
C VAL A 118 9.72 -12.47 7.92
N ARG A 119 8.47 -12.91 7.88
CA ARG A 119 7.92 -13.66 6.74
C ARG A 119 6.75 -12.91 6.11
N PRO A 120 6.63 -12.96 4.78
CA PRO A 120 5.46 -12.39 4.11
C PRO A 120 4.20 -13.20 4.40
N VAL A 121 3.07 -12.50 4.48
CA VAL A 121 1.75 -13.11 4.56
C VAL A 121 1.09 -13.04 3.19
N LYS A 122 0.48 -14.15 2.76
CA LYS A 122 -0.32 -14.17 1.54
C LYS A 122 -1.60 -13.36 1.72
N ILE A 123 -1.92 -12.53 0.73
CA ILE A 123 -3.21 -11.86 0.65
C ILE A 123 -3.97 -12.41 -0.56
N ALA A 124 -5.18 -12.89 -0.35
CA ALA A 124 -5.95 -13.60 -1.39
C ALA A 124 -5.15 -14.73 -2.09
N GLY A 125 -4.31 -15.44 -1.33
CA GLY A 125 -3.48 -16.53 -1.84
C GLY A 125 -2.17 -16.11 -2.52
N VAL A 126 -1.94 -14.81 -2.75
CA VAL A 126 -0.77 -14.27 -3.46
C VAL A 126 0.28 -13.77 -2.47
N LEU A 127 1.55 -14.14 -2.67
CA LEU A 127 2.69 -13.61 -1.92
C LEU A 127 3.19 -12.30 -2.55
N PRO A 128 3.68 -11.34 -1.74
CA PRO A 128 4.40 -10.18 -2.25
C PRO A 128 5.80 -10.61 -2.71
N THR A 129 6.00 -10.64 -4.00
CA THR A 129 7.29 -10.84 -4.67
C THR A 129 7.50 -9.72 -5.67
N GLU A 130 8.75 -9.50 -6.14
CA GLU A 130 8.98 -8.53 -7.21
C GLU A 130 8.06 -8.76 -8.41
N ALA A 131 7.90 -10.02 -8.86
CA ALA A 131 7.05 -10.36 -9.99
C ALA A 131 5.57 -10.00 -9.74
N THR A 132 5.01 -10.41 -8.59
CA THR A 132 3.59 -10.17 -8.27
C THR A 132 3.27 -8.70 -7.93
N ILE A 133 4.28 -7.92 -7.59
CA ILE A 133 4.16 -6.47 -7.39
C ILE A 133 4.29 -5.76 -8.75
N ALA A 134 5.24 -6.16 -9.60
CA ALA A 134 5.45 -5.56 -10.91
C ALA A 134 4.24 -5.73 -11.84
N ASP A 135 3.60 -6.91 -11.82
CA ASP A 135 2.39 -7.21 -12.61
C ASP A 135 1.07 -6.84 -11.90
N LEU A 136 1.14 -6.27 -10.69
CA LEU A 136 -0.01 -5.87 -9.87
C LEU A 136 -0.94 -7.03 -9.46
N SER A 137 -0.52 -8.28 -9.56
CA SER A 137 -1.31 -9.43 -9.09
C SER A 137 -1.37 -9.53 -7.56
N TYR A 138 -0.37 -8.99 -6.85
CA TYR A 138 -0.43 -8.84 -5.40
C TYR A 138 -1.43 -7.75 -5.00
N PRO A 139 -2.46 -8.05 -4.19
CA PRO A 139 -3.55 -7.09 -3.90
C PRO A 139 -3.10 -5.80 -3.21
N GLY A 140 -1.93 -5.79 -2.56
CA GLY A 140 -1.33 -4.62 -1.93
C GLY A 140 -0.36 -3.84 -2.81
N ALA A 141 -0.20 -4.24 -4.08
CA ALA A 141 0.63 -3.51 -5.02
C ALA A 141 -0.12 -2.29 -5.56
N ARG A 142 0.61 -1.20 -5.75
CA ARG A 142 0.13 0.02 -6.42
C ARG A 142 1.25 0.69 -7.18
N ARG A 143 0.89 1.39 -8.23
CA ARG A 143 1.82 2.25 -8.95
C ARG A 143 2.13 3.51 -8.13
N LEU A 144 3.37 3.97 -8.21
CA LEU A 144 3.78 5.27 -7.70
C LEU A 144 3.89 6.25 -8.85
N PHE A 145 3.43 7.48 -8.67
CA PHE A 145 3.42 8.52 -9.69
C PHE A 145 4.26 9.71 -9.22
N VAL A 146 4.98 10.31 -10.17
CA VAL A 146 5.65 11.59 -9.98
C VAL A 146 4.99 12.62 -10.88
N TYR A 147 4.51 13.71 -10.30
CA TYR A 147 3.85 14.78 -11.02
C TYR A 147 4.78 15.97 -11.22
N LEU A 148 4.82 16.48 -12.43
CA LEU A 148 5.55 17.68 -12.80
C LEU A 148 4.55 18.76 -13.23
N LYS A 149 4.63 19.94 -12.58
CA LYS A 149 3.84 21.09 -13.00
C LYS A 149 4.43 21.70 -14.28
N GLY A 150 3.77 21.50 -15.40
CA GLY A 150 4.25 21.92 -16.74
C GLY A 150 4.58 23.40 -16.85
N GLU A 151 3.80 24.27 -16.21
CA GLU A 151 4.03 25.72 -16.18
C GLU A 151 5.39 26.10 -15.56
N HIS A 152 5.95 25.28 -14.68
CA HIS A 152 7.26 25.53 -14.07
C HIS A 152 8.43 25.27 -15.04
N LEU A 153 8.23 24.52 -16.13
CA LEU A 153 9.29 24.19 -17.07
C LEU A 153 9.85 25.43 -17.78
N ALA A 154 9.00 26.42 -18.07
CA ALA A 154 9.45 27.68 -18.67
C ALA A 154 10.28 28.51 -17.68
N ALA A 155 9.83 28.61 -16.43
CA ALA A 155 10.48 29.41 -15.39
C ALA A 155 11.75 28.76 -14.81
N LYS A 156 11.80 27.41 -14.82
CA LYS A 156 12.87 26.59 -14.21
C LYS A 156 13.29 25.45 -15.15
N PRO A 157 14.02 25.70 -16.23
CA PRO A 157 14.37 24.67 -17.25
C PRO A 157 15.08 23.44 -16.67
N ARG A 158 15.89 23.60 -15.63
CA ARG A 158 16.60 22.50 -14.95
C ARG A 158 15.69 21.44 -14.32
N ILE A 159 14.40 21.72 -14.13
CA ILE A 159 13.43 20.70 -13.70
C ILE A 159 13.34 19.58 -14.74
N ARG A 160 13.42 19.90 -16.04
CA ARG A 160 13.45 18.90 -17.11
C ARG A 160 14.66 17.97 -16.98
N ASP A 161 15.84 18.54 -16.74
CA ASP A 161 17.09 17.77 -16.62
C ASP A 161 17.01 16.84 -15.40
N PHE A 162 16.55 17.36 -14.26
CA PHE A 162 16.32 16.56 -13.06
C PHE A 162 15.32 15.40 -13.32
N PHE A 163 14.19 15.68 -13.97
CA PHE A 163 13.17 14.68 -14.24
C PHE A 163 13.67 13.58 -15.18
N THR A 164 14.44 13.96 -16.21
CA THR A 164 15.08 13.02 -17.13
C THR A 164 16.10 12.12 -16.41
N ALA A 165 16.93 12.70 -15.55
CA ALA A 165 17.90 11.95 -14.74
C ALA A 165 17.18 11.01 -13.74
N PHE A 166 16.13 11.50 -13.09
CA PHE A 166 15.32 10.71 -12.16
C PHE A 166 14.64 9.52 -12.87
N ALA A 167 14.11 9.75 -14.09
CA ALA A 167 13.52 8.69 -14.91
C ALA A 167 14.53 7.57 -15.25
N GLY A 168 15.81 7.90 -15.41
CA GLY A 168 16.88 6.92 -15.59
C GLY A 168 17.15 6.05 -14.34
N ALA A 169 16.66 6.46 -13.16
CA ALA A 169 16.90 5.76 -11.91
C ALA A 169 15.84 4.70 -11.59
N TRP A 170 14.68 4.69 -12.23
CA TRP A 170 13.55 3.82 -11.89
C TRP A 170 13.44 2.51 -12.70
N GLY A 171 14.33 2.30 -13.70
CA GLY A 171 14.34 1.09 -14.51
C GLY A 171 15.01 -0.10 -13.84
N GLN A 172 15.02 -1.24 -14.55
CA GLN A 172 15.71 -2.46 -14.12
C GLN A 172 17.21 -2.19 -13.88
N GLY A 173 17.72 -2.65 -12.72
CA GLY A 173 19.09 -2.38 -12.27
C GLY A 173 19.34 -0.94 -11.81
N GLY A 174 18.34 -0.07 -11.86
CA GLY A 174 18.43 1.33 -11.50
C GLY A 174 18.61 1.58 -9.99
N LEU A 175 18.89 2.85 -9.67
CA LEU A 175 19.13 3.25 -8.27
C LEU A 175 17.90 3.00 -7.37
N LEU A 176 16.69 3.24 -7.89
CA LEU A 176 15.47 3.08 -7.09
C LEU A 176 15.15 1.61 -6.82
N GLN A 177 15.44 0.68 -7.75
CA GLN A 177 15.32 -0.74 -7.47
C GLN A 177 16.29 -1.17 -6.35
N LYS A 178 17.53 -0.70 -6.39
CA LYS A 178 18.52 -0.95 -5.30
C LYS A 178 18.10 -0.38 -3.95
N ARG A 179 17.11 0.51 -3.93
CA ARG A 179 16.50 1.09 -2.73
C ARG A 179 15.14 0.46 -2.40
N GLY A 180 14.77 -0.66 -3.06
CA GLY A 180 13.61 -1.48 -2.76
C GLY A 180 12.31 -1.04 -3.46
N LEU A 181 12.37 -0.19 -4.49
CA LEU A 181 11.25 0.02 -5.39
C LEU A 181 11.23 -1.08 -6.44
N VAL A 182 10.06 -1.62 -6.73
CA VAL A 182 9.88 -2.63 -7.77
C VAL A 182 9.69 -1.93 -9.12
N PRO A 183 10.56 -2.18 -10.10
CA PRO A 183 10.41 -1.61 -11.45
C PRO A 183 9.17 -2.17 -12.13
N PHE A 184 8.63 -1.41 -13.08
CA PHE A 184 7.58 -1.88 -13.98
C PHE A 184 8.07 -3.05 -14.85
N ALA A 185 7.13 -3.87 -15.32
CA ALA A 185 7.38 -4.77 -16.44
C ALA A 185 7.78 -3.97 -17.69
N ASP A 186 8.54 -4.59 -18.61
CA ASP A 186 9.23 -3.93 -19.72
C ASP A 186 8.34 -3.00 -20.56
N ALA A 187 7.12 -3.42 -20.86
CA ALA A 187 6.18 -2.62 -21.66
C ALA A 187 5.77 -1.31 -20.97
N ASP A 188 5.43 -1.40 -19.68
CA ASP A 188 5.04 -0.25 -18.86
C ASP A 188 6.25 0.65 -18.58
N ALA A 189 7.43 0.05 -18.40
CA ALA A 189 8.69 0.79 -18.24
C ALA A 189 9.03 1.62 -19.48
N ALA A 190 8.87 1.07 -20.69
CA ALA A 190 9.08 1.77 -21.94
C ALA A 190 8.10 2.92 -22.13
N ALA A 191 6.83 2.73 -21.80
CA ALA A 191 5.79 3.77 -21.84
C ALA A 191 6.12 4.92 -20.87
N ALA A 192 6.45 4.60 -19.62
CA ALA A 192 6.82 5.57 -18.59
C ALA A 192 8.08 6.35 -18.98
N ALA A 193 9.11 5.69 -19.53
CA ALA A 193 10.32 6.34 -20.01
C ALA A 193 10.04 7.29 -21.20
N THR A 194 9.11 6.94 -22.07
CA THR A 194 8.69 7.80 -23.17
C THR A 194 7.97 9.04 -22.64
N GLN A 195 7.05 8.87 -21.70
CA GLN A 195 6.34 9.99 -21.10
C GLN A 195 7.29 10.93 -20.33
N ALA A 196 8.28 10.39 -19.64
CA ALA A 196 9.30 11.19 -18.95
C ALA A 196 10.16 12.02 -19.91
N ARG A 197 10.44 11.51 -21.10
CA ARG A 197 11.20 12.26 -22.13
C ARG A 197 10.36 13.32 -22.81
N THR A 198 9.13 13.00 -23.18
CA THR A 198 8.24 13.91 -23.92
C THR A 198 7.62 14.96 -23.03
N LEU A 199 7.42 14.65 -21.73
CA LEU A 199 6.68 15.47 -20.77
C LEU A 199 5.31 15.89 -21.33
N ALA A 200 4.66 14.98 -22.06
CA ALA A 200 3.33 15.21 -22.58
C ALA A 200 2.36 15.55 -21.44
N PRO A 201 1.43 16.50 -21.64
CA PRO A 201 0.40 16.79 -20.65
C PRO A 201 -0.34 15.52 -20.24
N LEU A 202 -0.58 15.38 -18.94
CA LEU A 202 -1.34 14.26 -18.41
C LEU A 202 -2.81 14.39 -18.86
N ASP A 203 -3.34 13.31 -19.43
CA ASP A 203 -4.78 13.19 -19.62
C ASP A 203 -5.43 12.74 -18.29
N PRO A 204 -6.29 13.55 -17.65
CA PRO A 204 -6.95 13.17 -16.41
C PRO A 204 -7.78 11.88 -16.54
N ALA A 205 -8.24 11.53 -17.73
CA ALA A 205 -8.97 10.28 -17.97
C ALA A 205 -8.09 9.03 -17.83
N SER A 206 -6.76 9.17 -17.99
CA SER A 206 -5.80 8.08 -17.84
C SER A 206 -5.45 7.73 -16.39
N LEU A 207 -5.95 8.51 -15.43
CA LEU A 207 -5.71 8.31 -13.98
C LEU A 207 -6.74 7.41 -13.28
N LYS A 208 -7.61 6.77 -14.04
CA LYS A 208 -8.67 5.89 -13.52
C LYS A 208 -8.17 4.48 -13.22
#